data_d0e0eb7ec864eb537ab1fcabb4377aab
#
_entry.id   d0e0eb7ec864eb537ab1fcabb4377aab
#
_cell.length_a   1.000
_cell.length_b   1.000
_cell.length_c   1.000
_cell.angle_alpha   90.00
_cell.angle_beta   90.00
_cell.angle_gamma   90.00
#
_symmetry.space_group_name_H-M   'P 1'
#
loop_
_entity.id
_entity.type
_entity.pdbx_description
1 polymer ?
#
loop_
_entity_poly.entity_id
_entity_poly.type
_entity_poly.pdbx_seq_one_letter_code
_entity_poly.pdbx_strand_id
1 'polypeptide(L)'
;MRQGRHRSWSLSAFVFAASAVLIGCSNFFVPPDNSGGGGGGGGGTGTARVYVANATTMTVSGFTIGTNKLTAVPNSPVSLGFAPTSLVVSPNNSFLYVAGPSSINVYKVNSDGSLTAAQNGVAITVRSLDVSPDGKWLFGLDGLQQVLDEFQIDATSGGLTPVANVTYDALTGTVSPQMVKVSPTGNYVFAALGNGGDRVFTLNTATGTTTYVQGLQLNSANTNDNALAIDSTGSTLYIARSGTNGGVAVYTIGSGGTLTSIAGSPFATGAGAFSVVLDKTGKYLYVGNRTDGNISAYTIGTGPALTAITGSPFDSGDFVNTLGIDPGGTYLLAGANQGNPDLSMYTFDATTPGKLNLAASAATDTDPAGVVEIAVTH
;
A
#
# COMPACT_ATOMS: atom_id res chain seq x y z
N MET A 1 -11.09 70.12 33.26
CA MET A 1 -12.31 70.16 32.40
C MET A 1 -12.59 68.79 31.80
N ARG A 2 -13.86 68.33 31.93
CA ARG A 2 -14.52 67.13 31.37
C ARG A 2 -14.07 65.80 31.95
N GLN A 3 -14.74 65.31 32.90
CA GLN A 3 -16.01 64.58 33.07
C GLN A 3 -15.90 63.12 32.51
N GLY A 4 -15.93 62.24 33.51
CA GLY A 4 -16.06 60.80 33.36
C GLY A 4 -17.51 60.34 33.00
N ARG A 5 -17.60 59.10 32.55
CA ARG A 5 -18.85 58.33 32.62
C ARG A 5 -18.53 56.89 33.02
N HIS A 6 -18.99 56.53 34.18
CA HIS A 6 -19.18 55.17 34.63
C HIS A 6 -20.29 54.48 33.78
N ARG A 7 -20.07 53.24 33.38
CA ARG A 7 -21.16 52.34 32.99
C ARG A 7 -21.04 51.05 33.81
N SER A 8 -22.10 50.85 34.54
CA SER A 8 -22.38 49.69 35.38
C SER A 8 -22.63 48.44 34.56
N TRP A 9 -22.10 47.32 35.01
CA TRP A 9 -22.40 45.99 34.49
C TRP A 9 -23.46 45.34 35.36
N SER A 10 -24.58 44.96 34.77
CA SER A 10 -25.60 44.13 35.39
C SER A 10 -25.33 42.66 35.07
N LEU A 11 -25.13 41.87 36.12
CA LEU A 11 -25.13 40.40 36.06
C LEU A 11 -26.58 39.93 35.88
N SER A 12 -26.85 39.18 34.82
CA SER A 12 -28.07 38.38 34.72
C SER A 12 -27.70 36.89 34.87
N ALA A 13 -28.14 36.32 35.98
CA ALA A 13 -28.03 34.89 36.26
C ALA A 13 -29.11 34.14 35.48
N PHE A 14 -28.71 33.16 34.65
CA PHE A 14 -29.63 32.21 34.06
C PHE A 14 -29.54 30.90 34.85
N VAL A 15 -30.65 30.54 35.43
CA VAL A 15 -30.90 29.25 36.05
C VAL A 15 -31.31 28.27 34.96
N PHE A 16 -30.50 27.18 34.76
CA PHE A 16 -30.94 26.06 33.94
C PHE A 16 -31.51 24.95 34.83
N ALA A 17 -32.77 24.68 34.64
CA ALA A 17 -33.45 23.54 35.25
C ALA A 17 -33.06 22.26 34.45
N ALA A 18 -32.50 21.25 35.11
CA ALA A 18 -32.25 19.95 34.58
C ALA A 18 -33.55 19.11 34.66
N SER A 19 -34.09 18.75 33.50
CA SER A 19 -35.13 17.73 33.39
C SER A 19 -34.48 16.38 33.00
N ALA A 20 -34.42 15.47 33.96
CA ALA A 20 -34.02 14.07 33.70
C ALA A 20 -35.21 13.35 33.04
N VAL A 21 -35.03 12.88 31.81
CA VAL A 21 -35.96 11.93 31.19
C VAL A 21 -35.26 10.54 31.21
N LEU A 22 -35.76 9.70 32.08
CA LEU A 22 -35.50 8.27 32.07
C LEU A 22 -36.33 7.63 30.96
N ILE A 23 -35.67 7.12 29.91
CA ILE A 23 -36.32 6.23 28.94
C ILE A 23 -35.61 4.88 28.99
N GLY A 24 -36.44 3.87 29.19
CA GLY A 24 -36.11 2.52 29.58
C GLY A 24 -35.32 1.71 28.57
N CYS A 25 -34.69 0.69 29.12
CA CYS A 25 -34.09 -0.44 28.47
C CYS A 25 -35.08 -1.13 27.53
N SER A 26 -34.76 -1.23 26.25
CA SER A 26 -35.27 -2.29 25.41
C SER A 26 -34.12 -3.14 24.96
N ASN A 27 -34.08 -4.38 25.50
CA ASN A 27 -33.18 -5.44 25.06
C ASN A 27 -33.44 -5.72 23.58
N PHE A 28 -32.48 -5.38 22.71
CA PHE A 28 -32.46 -5.87 21.35
C PHE A 28 -31.63 -7.15 21.31
N PHE A 29 -32.32 -8.30 21.39
CA PHE A 29 -31.73 -9.59 21.07
C PHE A 29 -31.52 -9.66 19.58
N VAL A 30 -30.28 -9.70 19.13
CA VAL A 30 -29.93 -10.16 17.79
C VAL A 30 -29.74 -11.67 17.87
N PRO A 31 -30.54 -12.49 17.16
CA PRO A 31 -30.33 -13.92 17.10
C PRO A 31 -29.01 -14.23 16.40
N PRO A 32 -28.28 -15.28 16.78
CA PRO A 32 -27.11 -15.70 16.01
C PRO A 32 -27.58 -16.26 14.67
N ASP A 33 -27.04 -15.70 13.57
CA ASP A 33 -27.22 -16.20 12.22
C ASP A 33 -26.56 -17.58 12.12
N ASN A 34 -27.40 -18.61 12.13
CA ASN A 34 -27.03 -19.99 11.88
C ASN A 34 -27.43 -20.36 10.44
N SER A 35 -26.59 -19.99 9.45
CA SER A 35 -26.69 -20.56 8.11
C SER A 35 -25.43 -21.37 7.82
N GLY A 36 -25.53 -22.66 8.11
CA GLY A 36 -24.56 -23.66 7.71
C GLY A 36 -24.71 -23.98 6.23
N GLY A 37 -23.59 -24.24 5.59
CA GLY A 37 -23.56 -25.07 4.40
C GLY A 37 -22.58 -24.67 3.31
N GLY A 38 -21.40 -25.32 3.28
CA GLY A 38 -20.86 -25.87 2.07
C GLY A 38 -19.74 -25.15 1.31
N GLY A 39 -18.53 -25.48 1.63
CA GLY A 39 -17.55 -25.87 0.59
C GLY A 39 -16.66 -24.84 -0.08
N GLY A 40 -15.41 -24.78 0.35
CA GLY A 40 -14.28 -24.64 -0.56
C GLY A 40 -13.62 -23.26 -0.68
N GLY A 41 -12.44 -23.14 -0.12
CA GLY A 41 -11.53 -22.03 -0.38
C GLY A 41 -11.18 -21.27 0.90
N GLY A 42 -10.05 -21.61 1.53
CA GLY A 42 -9.58 -20.96 2.75
C GLY A 42 -9.26 -19.50 2.58
N GLY A 43 -10.23 -18.64 2.82
CA GLY A 43 -10.06 -17.23 3.10
C GLY A 43 -10.27 -17.06 4.61
N GLY A 44 -9.20 -16.74 5.34
CA GLY A 44 -9.29 -16.49 6.77
C GLY A 44 -10.32 -15.41 7.08
N THR A 45 -11.27 -15.69 7.94
CA THR A 45 -12.27 -14.73 8.47
C THR A 45 -11.63 -13.76 9.47
N GLY A 46 -10.40 -13.31 9.18
CA GLY A 46 -9.69 -12.31 9.97
C GLY A 46 -10.22 -10.92 9.66
N THR A 47 -10.30 -10.09 10.68
CA THR A 47 -10.64 -8.68 10.51
C THR A 47 -9.59 -8.01 9.61
N ALA A 48 -10.02 -7.41 8.49
CA ALA A 48 -9.13 -6.70 7.58
C ALA A 48 -8.45 -5.53 8.28
N ARG A 49 -7.17 -5.34 8.04
CA ARG A 49 -6.35 -4.29 8.63
C ARG A 49 -5.44 -3.65 7.59
N VAL A 50 -5.07 -2.38 7.86
CA VAL A 50 -4.02 -1.68 7.12
C VAL A 50 -2.97 -1.17 8.10
N TYR A 51 -1.71 -1.32 7.75
CA TYR A 51 -0.56 -0.74 8.44
C TYR A 51 0.07 0.32 7.55
N VAL A 52 0.43 1.45 8.16
CA VAL A 52 0.92 2.65 7.47
C VAL A 52 2.31 2.99 8.01
N ALA A 53 3.28 3.05 7.13
CA ALA A 53 4.64 3.49 7.46
C ALA A 53 4.75 5.01 7.35
N ASN A 54 5.07 5.67 8.46
CA ASN A 54 5.20 7.12 8.58
C ASN A 54 6.68 7.50 8.76
N ALA A 55 7.31 8.06 7.73
CA ALA A 55 8.75 8.32 7.76
C ALA A 55 9.10 9.56 8.59
N THR A 56 8.28 10.61 8.60
CA THR A 56 8.54 11.83 9.34
C THR A 56 8.41 11.62 10.85
N THR A 57 7.37 10.91 11.28
CA THR A 57 7.14 10.61 12.70
C THR A 57 7.85 9.34 13.18
N MET A 58 8.47 8.58 12.25
CA MET A 58 9.19 7.33 12.55
C MET A 58 8.30 6.30 13.25
N THR A 59 7.08 6.11 12.73
CA THR A 59 6.08 5.22 13.32
C THR A 59 5.47 4.27 12.30
N VAL A 60 4.82 3.22 12.81
CA VAL A 60 3.84 2.43 12.07
C VAL A 60 2.48 2.59 12.74
N SER A 61 1.50 3.04 11.99
CA SER A 61 0.11 3.12 12.44
C SER A 61 -0.70 1.96 11.88
N GLY A 62 -1.51 1.32 12.71
CA GLY A 62 -2.39 0.23 12.32
C GLY A 62 -3.86 0.62 12.48
N PHE A 63 -4.69 0.23 11.51
CA PHE A 63 -6.14 0.42 11.54
C PHE A 63 -6.88 -0.84 11.16
N THR A 64 -7.98 -1.09 11.86
CA THR A 64 -9.00 -2.06 11.45
C THR A 64 -9.89 -1.40 10.38
N ILE A 65 -10.12 -2.12 9.28
CA ILE A 65 -11.01 -1.72 8.20
C ILE A 65 -12.41 -2.25 8.52
N GLY A 66 -13.33 -1.36 8.86
CA GLY A 66 -14.75 -1.65 9.10
C GLY A 66 -15.63 -1.03 8.02
N THR A 67 -16.95 -1.21 8.14
CA THR A 67 -17.91 -0.63 7.19
C THR A 67 -17.83 0.89 7.24
N ASN A 68 -17.27 1.49 6.19
CA ASN A 68 -17.04 2.93 6.04
C ASN A 68 -16.33 3.57 7.26
N LYS A 69 -15.41 2.81 7.88
CA LYS A 69 -14.73 3.26 9.08
C LYS A 69 -13.32 2.68 9.19
N LEU A 70 -12.36 3.52 9.56
CA LEU A 70 -11.03 3.17 10.00
C LEU A 70 -10.96 3.33 11.52
N THR A 71 -10.51 2.29 12.23
CA THR A 71 -10.39 2.32 13.70
C THR A 71 -8.96 1.93 14.06
N ALA A 72 -8.24 2.79 14.77
CA ALA A 72 -6.88 2.48 15.21
C ALA A 72 -6.86 1.18 16.02
N VAL A 73 -5.87 0.32 15.73
CA VAL A 73 -5.62 -0.88 16.53
C VAL A 73 -5.01 -0.51 17.88
N PRO A 74 -5.10 -1.37 18.91
CA PRO A 74 -4.48 -1.08 20.19
C PRO A 74 -2.99 -0.75 20.07
N ASN A 75 -2.52 0.20 20.88
CA ASN A 75 -1.13 0.67 20.91
C ASN A 75 -0.60 1.27 19.59
N SER A 76 -1.49 1.70 18.70
CA SER A 76 -1.14 2.45 17.49
C SER A 76 -1.12 3.95 17.78
N PRO A 77 -0.13 4.73 17.22
CA PRO A 77 1.01 4.28 16.44
C PRO A 77 2.13 3.63 17.25
N VAL A 78 2.91 2.74 16.61
CA VAL A 78 4.10 2.12 17.21
C VAL A 78 5.34 2.89 16.78
N SER A 79 6.13 3.37 17.74
CA SER A 79 7.40 4.06 17.46
C SER A 79 8.47 3.06 17.02
N LEU A 80 9.17 3.39 15.95
CA LEU A 80 10.22 2.56 15.35
C LEU A 80 11.64 2.99 15.81
N GLY A 81 11.83 4.29 16.09
CA GLY A 81 13.15 4.87 16.34
C GLY A 81 13.98 5.12 15.07
N PHE A 82 13.42 4.86 13.89
CA PHE A 82 14.01 5.12 12.57
C PHE A 82 12.92 5.45 11.56
N ALA A 83 13.28 6.17 10.49
CA ALA A 83 12.36 6.45 9.39
C ALA A 83 12.15 5.19 8.53
N PRO A 84 10.94 4.62 8.46
CA PRO A 84 10.67 3.47 7.60
C PRO A 84 10.78 3.83 6.12
N THR A 85 11.23 2.88 5.31
CA THR A 85 11.32 3.00 3.86
C THR A 85 10.32 2.12 3.13
N SER A 86 9.92 1.01 3.73
CA SER A 86 8.96 0.05 3.18
C SER A 86 8.39 -0.82 4.28
N LEU A 87 7.22 -1.40 4.03
CA LEU A 87 6.62 -2.42 4.91
C LEU A 87 5.80 -3.43 4.10
N VAL A 88 5.77 -4.68 4.58
CA VAL A 88 4.97 -5.75 3.97
C VAL A 88 4.43 -6.69 5.04
N VAL A 89 3.17 -7.12 4.90
CA VAL A 89 2.54 -8.15 5.74
C VAL A 89 2.79 -9.52 5.12
N SER A 90 3.13 -10.52 5.96
CA SER A 90 3.24 -11.91 5.50
C SER A 90 1.88 -12.44 5.02
N PRO A 91 1.81 -13.35 4.01
CA PRO A 91 0.55 -13.85 3.45
C PRO A 91 -0.38 -14.52 4.47
N ASN A 92 0.16 -15.03 5.58
CA ASN A 92 -0.61 -15.61 6.69
C ASN A 92 -1.05 -14.56 7.75
N ASN A 93 -0.80 -13.28 7.52
CA ASN A 93 -1.08 -12.16 8.42
C ASN A 93 -0.43 -12.25 9.81
N SER A 94 0.61 -13.06 9.97
CA SER A 94 1.25 -13.28 11.29
C SER A 94 2.36 -12.29 11.58
N PHE A 95 3.01 -11.75 10.54
CA PHE A 95 4.17 -10.88 10.68
C PHE A 95 4.08 -9.66 9.76
N LEU A 96 4.61 -8.55 10.26
CA LEU A 96 4.88 -7.32 9.51
C LEU A 96 6.39 -7.11 9.46
N TYR A 97 6.94 -7.00 8.27
CA TYR A 97 8.33 -6.63 8.02
C TYR A 97 8.41 -5.15 7.73
N VAL A 98 9.27 -4.44 8.43
CA VAL A 98 9.45 -2.98 8.28
C VAL A 98 10.91 -2.71 7.96
N ALA A 99 11.15 -2.18 6.77
CA ALA A 99 12.47 -1.74 6.34
C ALA A 99 12.77 -0.33 6.84
N GLY A 100 14.02 -0.09 7.17
CA GLY A 100 14.58 1.20 7.51
C GLY A 100 15.94 1.43 6.85
N PRO A 101 16.64 2.50 7.21
CA PRO A 101 17.90 2.89 6.57
C PRO A 101 19.06 1.90 6.82
N SER A 102 18.93 1.00 7.80
CA SER A 102 20.01 0.07 8.16
C SER A 102 19.53 -1.30 8.63
N SER A 103 18.23 -1.59 8.58
CA SER A 103 17.69 -2.88 9.04
C SER A 103 16.32 -3.18 8.46
N ILE A 104 15.98 -4.48 8.41
CA ILE A 104 14.61 -4.98 8.30
C ILE A 104 14.21 -5.47 9.69
N ASN A 105 13.17 -4.92 10.28
CA ASN A 105 12.66 -5.31 11.58
C ASN A 105 11.39 -6.14 11.44
N VAL A 106 11.20 -7.10 12.36
CA VAL A 106 10.09 -8.04 12.32
C VAL A 106 9.15 -7.77 13.49
N TYR A 107 7.89 -7.60 13.20
CA TYR A 107 6.82 -7.44 14.18
C TYR A 107 5.81 -8.57 14.04
N LYS A 108 5.42 -9.16 15.17
CA LYS A 108 4.26 -10.06 15.21
C LYS A 108 2.98 -9.23 15.14
N VAL A 109 2.07 -9.63 14.28
CA VAL A 109 0.71 -9.10 14.21
C VAL A 109 -0.16 -9.92 15.17
N ASN A 110 -0.63 -9.29 16.25
CA ASN A 110 -1.50 -9.94 17.23
C ASN A 110 -2.94 -10.07 16.72
N SER A 111 -3.76 -10.88 17.36
CA SER A 111 -5.16 -11.11 16.95
C SER A 111 -6.02 -9.84 16.95
N ASP A 112 -5.71 -8.86 17.80
CA ASP A 112 -6.35 -7.55 17.86
C ASP A 112 -5.76 -6.53 16.86
N GLY A 113 -4.71 -6.92 16.12
CA GLY A 113 -3.99 -6.08 15.17
C GLY A 113 -2.84 -5.27 15.76
N SER A 114 -2.67 -5.26 17.06
CA SER A 114 -1.50 -4.62 17.67
C SER A 114 -0.20 -5.29 17.22
N LEU A 115 0.89 -4.53 17.22
CA LEU A 115 2.21 -4.99 16.82
C LEU A 115 3.09 -5.22 18.03
N THR A 116 3.80 -6.36 18.03
CA THR A 116 4.83 -6.66 19.04
C THR A 116 6.15 -6.97 18.33
N ALA A 117 7.24 -6.32 18.72
CA ALA A 117 8.56 -6.65 18.16
C ALA A 117 8.86 -8.14 18.37
N ALA A 118 9.13 -8.87 17.27
CA ALA A 118 9.27 -10.32 17.31
C ALA A 118 10.73 -10.78 17.34
N GLN A 119 11.59 -10.17 16.52
CA GLN A 119 12.99 -10.55 16.34
C GLN A 119 13.85 -9.31 16.13
N ASN A 120 15.13 -9.44 16.46
CA ASN A 120 16.13 -8.49 15.99
C ASN A 120 16.16 -8.55 14.46
N GLY A 121 16.11 -7.38 13.83
CA GLY A 121 16.10 -7.30 12.38
C GLY A 121 17.43 -7.72 11.76
N VAL A 122 17.39 -7.98 10.48
CA VAL A 122 18.63 -8.17 9.68
C VAL A 122 19.22 -6.79 9.40
N ALA A 123 20.54 -6.65 9.67
CA ALA A 123 21.27 -5.40 9.40
C ALA A 123 21.54 -5.28 7.89
N ILE A 124 20.70 -4.53 7.18
CA ILE A 124 20.77 -4.31 5.74
C ILE A 124 20.01 -3.04 5.37
N THR A 125 20.43 -2.39 4.30
CA THR A 125 19.75 -1.20 3.76
C THR A 125 18.87 -1.59 2.57
N VAL A 126 17.56 -1.56 2.74
CA VAL A 126 16.62 -1.82 1.65
C VAL A 126 15.60 -0.69 1.51
N ARG A 127 15.18 -0.46 0.27
CA ARG A 127 14.23 0.59 -0.11
C ARG A 127 12.81 0.07 -0.29
N SER A 128 12.67 -1.19 -0.63
CA SER A 128 11.39 -1.85 -0.85
C SER A 128 11.47 -3.32 -0.49
N LEU A 129 10.37 -3.85 0.05
CA LEU A 129 10.19 -5.24 0.44
C LEU A 129 8.99 -5.85 -0.27
N ASP A 130 9.08 -7.14 -0.61
CA ASP A 130 7.90 -7.95 -0.92
C ASP A 130 8.11 -9.40 -0.49
N VAL A 131 7.01 -10.12 -0.22
CA VAL A 131 7.02 -11.51 0.24
C VAL A 131 6.46 -12.42 -0.85
N SER A 132 7.06 -13.59 -1.03
CA SER A 132 6.53 -14.60 -1.95
C SER A 132 5.11 -15.04 -1.53
N PRO A 133 4.23 -15.40 -2.49
CA PRO A 133 2.84 -15.79 -2.17
C PRO A 133 2.71 -16.98 -1.23
N ASP A 134 3.72 -17.86 -1.19
CA ASP A 134 3.79 -19.03 -0.29
C ASP A 134 4.30 -18.66 1.12
N GLY A 135 4.69 -17.39 1.34
CA GLY A 135 5.16 -16.87 2.62
C GLY A 135 6.53 -17.35 3.06
N LYS A 136 7.31 -18.00 2.18
CA LYS A 136 8.61 -18.57 2.55
C LYS A 136 9.79 -17.65 2.31
N TRP A 137 9.65 -16.69 1.40
CA TRP A 137 10.74 -15.85 0.93
C TRP A 137 10.39 -14.38 1.00
N LEU A 138 11.34 -13.57 1.47
CA LEU A 138 11.26 -12.12 1.45
C LEU A 138 12.36 -11.60 0.54
N PHE A 139 12.00 -10.59 -0.25
CA PHE A 139 12.90 -9.93 -1.19
C PHE A 139 13.06 -8.47 -0.81
N GLY A 140 14.28 -7.96 -0.88
CA GLY A 140 14.62 -6.57 -0.60
C GLY A 140 15.45 -5.94 -1.70
N LEU A 141 15.12 -4.71 -2.11
CA LEU A 141 15.97 -3.93 -3.01
C LEU A 141 16.97 -3.10 -2.21
N ASP A 142 18.25 -3.48 -2.26
CA ASP A 142 19.35 -2.69 -1.69
C ASP A 142 19.73 -1.55 -2.64
N GLY A 143 19.59 -0.32 -2.16
CA GLY A 143 19.94 0.88 -2.92
C GLY A 143 21.43 1.21 -2.88
N LEU A 144 22.19 0.69 -1.93
CA LEU A 144 23.62 0.95 -1.78
C LEU A 144 24.48 -0.03 -2.57
N GLN A 145 24.16 -1.32 -2.45
CA GLN A 145 24.91 -2.38 -3.12
C GLN A 145 24.38 -2.70 -4.51
N GLN A 146 23.20 -2.18 -4.87
CA GLN A 146 22.54 -2.44 -6.15
C GLN A 146 22.28 -3.95 -6.37
N VAL A 147 21.73 -4.59 -5.35
CA VAL A 147 21.39 -6.01 -5.36
C VAL A 147 19.92 -6.22 -4.98
N LEU A 148 19.37 -7.32 -5.44
CA LEU A 148 18.16 -7.93 -4.92
C LEU A 148 18.59 -8.92 -3.84
N ASP A 149 18.28 -8.65 -2.59
CA ASP A 149 18.54 -9.53 -1.46
C ASP A 149 17.42 -10.53 -1.26
N GLU A 150 17.78 -11.75 -0.92
CA GLU A 150 16.89 -12.89 -0.79
C GLU A 150 16.99 -13.48 0.62
N PHE A 151 15.85 -13.61 1.32
CA PHE A 151 15.79 -14.13 2.68
C PHE A 151 14.78 -15.26 2.78
N GLN A 152 15.14 -16.31 3.53
CA GLN A 152 14.21 -17.31 3.98
C GLN A 152 13.47 -16.79 5.23
N ILE A 153 12.15 -16.98 5.26
CA ILE A 153 11.28 -16.65 6.40
C ILE A 153 11.09 -17.91 7.25
N ASP A 154 11.39 -17.81 8.54
CA ASP A 154 10.96 -18.81 9.52
C ASP A 154 9.45 -18.64 9.82
N ALA A 155 8.66 -19.64 9.49
CA ALA A 155 7.20 -19.56 9.58
C ALA A 155 6.66 -19.40 11.02
N THR A 156 7.47 -19.73 12.03
CA THR A 156 7.08 -19.70 13.45
C THR A 156 7.42 -18.38 14.10
N SER A 157 8.61 -17.86 13.83
CA SER A 157 9.15 -16.66 14.46
C SER A 157 9.09 -15.42 13.56
N GLY A 158 8.89 -15.60 12.25
CA GLY A 158 9.04 -14.54 11.25
C GLY A 158 10.50 -14.15 10.98
N GLY A 159 11.45 -14.82 11.63
CA GLY A 159 12.89 -14.53 11.50
C GLY A 159 13.40 -14.68 10.08
N LEU A 160 14.35 -13.84 9.71
CA LEU A 160 14.93 -13.79 8.36
C LEU A 160 16.33 -14.40 8.36
N THR A 161 16.57 -15.32 7.44
CA THR A 161 17.89 -15.90 7.17
C THR A 161 18.33 -15.52 5.76
N PRO A 162 19.46 -14.81 5.55
CA PRO A 162 19.96 -14.51 4.23
C PRO A 162 20.21 -15.79 3.43
N VAL A 163 19.81 -15.82 2.18
CA VAL A 163 19.99 -16.95 1.25
C VAL A 163 21.02 -16.59 0.21
N ALA A 164 20.77 -15.53 -0.54
CA ALA A 164 21.63 -15.05 -1.61
C ALA A 164 21.37 -13.57 -1.87
N ASN A 165 22.11 -12.99 -2.78
CA ASN A 165 21.77 -11.74 -3.44
C ASN A 165 22.16 -11.83 -4.91
N VAL A 166 21.46 -11.07 -5.74
CA VAL A 166 21.72 -10.98 -7.18
C VAL A 166 21.91 -9.53 -7.57
N THR A 167 23.06 -9.22 -8.16
CA THR A 167 23.29 -7.87 -8.71
C THR A 167 22.33 -7.63 -9.87
N TYR A 168 21.66 -6.49 -9.87
CA TYR A 168 20.99 -6.07 -11.09
C TYR A 168 22.02 -5.30 -11.94
N ASP A 169 22.33 -5.86 -13.11
CA ASP A 169 23.30 -5.28 -14.03
C ASP A 169 22.98 -3.81 -14.31
N ALA A 170 24.03 -2.98 -14.29
CA ALA A 170 23.92 -1.56 -14.54
C ALA A 170 23.39 -1.34 -15.96
N LEU A 171 22.12 -0.98 -16.10
CA LEU A 171 21.63 -0.30 -17.26
C LEU A 171 22.16 1.14 -17.23
N THR A 172 22.29 1.75 -18.39
CA THR A 172 22.71 3.15 -18.49
C THR A 172 21.70 4.04 -17.78
N GLY A 173 22.09 4.68 -16.70
CA GLY A 173 21.24 5.56 -15.90
C GLY A 173 21.58 5.49 -14.41
N THR A 174 21.01 6.40 -13.63
CA THR A 174 21.14 6.38 -12.18
C THR A 174 20.11 5.40 -11.62
N VAL A 175 20.59 4.31 -11.03
CA VAL A 175 19.74 3.35 -10.33
C VAL A 175 19.18 4.01 -9.07
N SER A 176 17.86 4.04 -8.95
CA SER A 176 17.13 4.51 -7.79
C SER A 176 16.03 3.49 -7.44
N PRO A 177 16.31 2.50 -6.61
CA PRO A 177 15.34 1.47 -6.25
C PRO A 177 14.05 2.08 -5.73
N GLN A 178 12.91 1.66 -6.29
CA GLN A 178 11.59 2.15 -5.94
C GLN A 178 10.72 1.03 -5.36
N MET A 179 10.55 -0.08 -6.10
CA MET A 179 9.68 -1.16 -5.69
C MET A 179 10.19 -2.52 -6.17
N VAL A 180 10.16 -3.52 -5.28
CA VAL A 180 10.21 -4.94 -5.64
C VAL A 180 8.80 -5.52 -5.60
N LYS A 181 8.49 -6.43 -6.52
CA LYS A 181 7.20 -7.13 -6.55
C LYS A 181 7.37 -8.57 -6.98
N VAL A 182 6.90 -9.50 -6.15
CA VAL A 182 6.81 -10.92 -6.52
C VAL A 182 5.51 -11.15 -7.29
N SER A 183 5.57 -11.92 -8.38
CA SER A 183 4.35 -12.27 -9.13
C SER A 183 3.40 -13.08 -8.25
N PRO A 184 2.07 -12.93 -8.41
CA PRO A 184 1.09 -13.73 -7.66
C PRO A 184 1.24 -15.24 -7.87
N THR A 185 1.84 -15.64 -9.00
CA THR A 185 2.14 -17.05 -9.32
C THR A 185 3.41 -17.57 -8.62
N GLY A 186 4.21 -16.67 -8.01
CA GLY A 186 5.48 -17.02 -7.37
C GLY A 186 6.61 -17.35 -8.34
N ASN A 187 6.45 -17.13 -9.65
CA ASN A 187 7.46 -17.54 -10.64
C ASN A 187 8.49 -16.44 -10.97
N TYR A 188 8.15 -15.19 -10.71
CA TYR A 188 8.97 -14.03 -11.10
C TYR A 188 9.06 -13.01 -9.98
N VAL A 189 10.18 -12.29 -9.97
CA VAL A 189 10.40 -11.08 -9.17
C VAL A 189 10.68 -9.92 -10.12
N PHE A 190 10.01 -8.81 -9.92
CA PHE A 190 10.17 -7.59 -10.69
C PHE A 190 10.73 -6.47 -9.79
N ALA A 191 11.62 -5.65 -10.33
CA ALA A 191 12.20 -4.53 -9.63
C ALA A 191 12.10 -3.26 -10.48
N ALA A 192 11.44 -2.24 -9.95
CA ALA A 192 11.44 -0.89 -10.50
C ALA A 192 12.61 -0.12 -9.90
N LEU A 193 13.50 0.41 -10.75
CA LEU A 193 14.73 1.08 -10.34
C LEU A 193 14.72 2.57 -10.72
N GLY A 194 13.54 3.19 -10.74
CA GLY A 194 13.37 4.59 -11.10
C GLY A 194 13.90 4.87 -12.49
N ASN A 195 14.80 5.84 -12.63
CA ASN A 195 15.44 6.17 -13.91
C ASN A 195 16.34 5.04 -14.45
N GLY A 196 16.79 4.11 -13.62
CA GLY A 196 17.56 2.93 -14.01
C GLY A 196 16.75 1.87 -14.79
N GLY A 197 15.44 2.08 -14.98
CA GLY A 197 14.54 1.13 -15.65
C GLY A 197 14.15 -0.03 -14.74
N ASP A 198 13.70 -1.15 -15.32
CA ASP A 198 13.19 -2.28 -14.57
C ASP A 198 14.03 -3.53 -14.76
N ARG A 199 13.89 -4.48 -13.82
CA ARG A 199 14.53 -5.79 -13.89
C ARG A 199 13.48 -6.88 -13.68
N VAL A 200 13.71 -7.98 -14.36
CA VAL A 200 12.92 -9.21 -14.24
C VAL A 200 13.83 -10.36 -13.89
N PHE A 201 13.41 -11.13 -12.89
CA PHE A 201 14.09 -12.34 -12.44
C PHE A 201 13.10 -13.50 -12.42
N THR A 202 13.56 -14.70 -12.74
CA THR A 202 12.84 -15.93 -12.39
C THR A 202 13.08 -16.25 -10.92
N LEU A 203 12.08 -16.79 -10.22
CA LEU A 203 12.18 -17.24 -8.84
C LEU A 203 12.16 -18.76 -8.77
N ASN A 204 13.18 -19.36 -8.15
CA ASN A 204 13.16 -20.75 -7.75
C ASN A 204 12.46 -20.86 -6.38
N THR A 205 11.20 -21.26 -6.36
CA THR A 205 10.37 -21.34 -5.14
C THR A 205 10.86 -22.38 -4.12
N ALA A 206 11.70 -23.32 -4.53
CA ALA A 206 12.26 -24.33 -3.63
C ALA A 206 13.45 -23.81 -2.83
N THR A 207 14.22 -22.87 -3.39
CA THR A 207 15.47 -22.36 -2.79
C THR A 207 15.40 -20.89 -2.42
N GLY A 208 14.42 -20.15 -2.94
CA GLY A 208 14.29 -18.69 -2.78
C GLY A 208 15.24 -17.89 -3.65
N THR A 209 16.08 -18.54 -4.45
CA THR A 209 17.06 -17.87 -5.30
C THR A 209 16.44 -17.34 -6.59
N THR A 210 16.92 -16.19 -7.03
CA THR A 210 16.49 -15.58 -8.29
C THR A 210 17.56 -15.66 -9.36
N THR A 211 17.12 -15.60 -10.62
CA THR A 211 18.01 -15.54 -11.78
C THR A 211 17.56 -14.42 -12.71
N TYR A 212 18.45 -13.52 -13.07
CA TYR A 212 18.18 -12.42 -13.98
C TYR A 212 17.69 -12.90 -15.35
N VAL A 213 16.63 -12.27 -15.86
CA VAL A 213 16.03 -12.56 -17.18
C VAL A 213 16.30 -11.43 -18.15
N GLN A 214 15.86 -10.23 -17.82
CA GLN A 214 15.99 -9.05 -18.67
C GLN A 214 15.90 -7.74 -17.90
N GLY A 215 16.36 -6.65 -18.52
CA GLY A 215 16.11 -5.30 -18.09
C GLY A 215 15.32 -4.51 -19.13
N LEU A 216 14.41 -3.67 -18.67
CA LEU A 216 13.76 -2.65 -19.47
C LEU A 216 14.49 -1.32 -19.25
N GLN A 217 15.04 -0.77 -20.32
CA GLN A 217 15.70 0.52 -20.27
C GLN A 217 14.70 1.63 -20.58
N LEU A 218 14.76 2.72 -19.82
CA LEU A 218 13.96 3.90 -20.11
C LEU A 218 14.62 4.77 -21.20
N ASN A 219 13.81 5.29 -22.09
CA ASN A 219 14.28 6.07 -23.23
C ASN A 219 14.57 7.54 -22.91
N SER A 220 14.36 7.98 -21.67
CA SER A 220 14.54 9.36 -21.23
C SER A 220 15.07 9.44 -19.81
N ALA A 221 16.06 10.30 -19.60
CA ALA A 221 16.65 10.55 -18.29
C ALA A 221 15.68 11.20 -17.28
N ASN A 222 14.56 11.77 -17.75
CA ASN A 222 13.53 12.38 -16.91
C ASN A 222 12.30 11.48 -16.72
N THR A 223 12.46 10.17 -16.90
CA THR A 223 11.41 9.18 -16.71
C THR A 223 11.80 8.28 -15.53
N ASN A 224 10.84 8.01 -14.64
CA ASN A 224 11.06 7.12 -13.50
C ASN A 224 9.92 6.11 -13.42
N ASP A 225 10.27 4.85 -13.28
CA ASP A 225 9.34 3.77 -12.94
C ASP A 225 9.31 3.61 -11.41
N ASN A 226 8.12 3.87 -10.81
CA ASN A 226 7.98 4.08 -9.38
C ASN A 226 7.31 2.89 -8.67
N ALA A 227 6.31 2.27 -9.29
CA ALA A 227 5.57 1.17 -8.69
C ALA A 227 5.11 0.16 -9.73
N LEU A 228 4.88 -1.07 -9.26
CA LEU A 228 4.55 -2.25 -10.05
C LEU A 228 3.26 -2.88 -9.54
N ALA A 229 2.38 -3.29 -10.44
CA ALA A 229 1.27 -4.18 -10.15
C ALA A 229 1.21 -5.30 -11.20
N ILE A 230 0.86 -6.50 -10.77
CA ILE A 230 0.80 -7.69 -11.64
C ILE A 230 -0.59 -8.28 -11.50
N ASP A 231 -1.21 -8.66 -12.60
CA ASP A 231 -2.51 -9.32 -12.56
C ASP A 231 -2.44 -10.67 -11.82
N SER A 232 -3.57 -11.15 -11.32
CA SER A 232 -3.63 -12.38 -10.52
C SER A 232 -3.18 -13.63 -11.27
N THR A 233 -3.17 -13.60 -12.61
CA THR A 233 -2.69 -14.69 -13.45
C THR A 233 -1.19 -14.65 -13.70
N GLY A 234 -0.52 -13.54 -13.36
CA GLY A 234 0.89 -13.30 -13.64
C GLY A 234 1.20 -13.08 -15.11
N SER A 235 0.21 -12.64 -15.90
CA SER A 235 0.33 -12.46 -17.35
C SER A 235 0.54 -11.02 -17.79
N THR A 236 0.26 -10.04 -16.92
CA THR A 236 0.35 -8.61 -17.25
C THR A 236 1.03 -7.83 -16.12
N LEU A 237 1.99 -6.99 -16.49
CA LEU A 237 2.67 -6.06 -15.61
C LEU A 237 2.22 -4.63 -15.94
N TYR A 238 1.84 -3.89 -14.91
CA TYR A 238 1.50 -2.47 -14.94
C TYR A 238 2.53 -1.69 -14.15
N ILE A 239 3.07 -0.63 -14.73
CA ILE A 239 4.13 0.19 -14.13
C ILE A 239 3.66 1.63 -14.03
N ALA A 240 3.61 2.18 -12.81
CA ALA A 240 3.37 3.60 -12.59
C ALA A 240 4.64 4.37 -12.94
N ARG A 241 4.57 5.19 -13.98
CA ARG A 241 5.69 5.91 -14.59
C ARG A 241 5.48 7.40 -14.48
N SER A 242 6.45 8.12 -13.91
CA SER A 242 6.43 9.59 -13.83
C SER A 242 7.43 10.23 -14.79
N GLY A 243 7.28 11.54 -14.99
CA GLY A 243 8.17 12.34 -15.84
C GLY A 243 7.80 12.33 -17.32
N THR A 244 8.81 12.44 -18.19
CA THR A 244 8.59 12.44 -19.64
C THR A 244 8.04 11.09 -20.10
N ASN A 245 6.95 11.11 -20.89
CA ASN A 245 6.18 9.91 -21.24
C ASN A 245 5.65 9.15 -20.00
N GLY A 246 5.27 9.90 -18.97
CA GLY A 246 4.63 9.36 -17.77
C GLY A 246 3.25 8.77 -18.07
N GLY A 247 2.75 7.98 -17.11
CA GLY A 247 1.48 7.27 -17.21
C GLY A 247 1.57 5.86 -16.66
N VAL A 248 0.73 4.95 -17.17
CA VAL A 248 0.83 3.51 -16.91
C VAL A 248 1.48 2.82 -18.08
N ALA A 249 2.70 2.32 -17.89
CA ALA A 249 3.32 1.44 -18.87
C ALA A 249 2.81 0.01 -18.65
N VAL A 250 2.35 -0.65 -19.71
CA VAL A 250 1.71 -1.97 -19.64
C VAL A 250 2.46 -2.95 -20.53
N TYR A 251 2.77 -4.12 -19.95
CA TYR A 251 3.50 -5.20 -20.62
C TYR A 251 2.79 -6.54 -20.43
N THR A 252 2.76 -7.36 -21.46
CA THR A 252 2.47 -8.78 -21.29
C THR A 252 3.72 -9.52 -20.80
N ILE A 253 3.52 -10.48 -19.89
CA ILE A 253 4.57 -11.35 -19.37
C ILE A 253 4.51 -12.66 -20.13
N GLY A 254 5.52 -12.91 -20.97
CA GLY A 254 5.66 -14.15 -21.72
C GLY A 254 6.30 -15.28 -20.91
N SER A 255 6.41 -16.45 -21.53
CA SER A 255 7.13 -17.58 -20.94
C SER A 255 8.59 -17.21 -20.64
N GLY A 256 9.08 -17.57 -19.45
CA GLY A 256 10.42 -17.20 -19.00
C GLY A 256 10.54 -15.77 -18.50
N GLY A 257 9.44 -15.03 -18.31
CA GLY A 257 9.43 -13.68 -17.73
C GLY A 257 9.74 -12.55 -18.72
N THR A 258 9.74 -12.83 -20.03
CA THR A 258 9.98 -11.79 -21.04
C THR A 258 8.82 -10.80 -21.12
N LEU A 259 9.14 -9.51 -21.18
CA LEU A 259 8.15 -8.43 -21.22
C LEU A 259 7.99 -7.89 -22.65
N THR A 260 6.74 -7.76 -23.10
CA THR A 260 6.40 -7.15 -24.38
C THR A 260 5.41 -6.02 -24.14
N SER A 261 5.77 -4.78 -24.53
CA SER A 261 4.88 -3.63 -24.41
C SER A 261 3.64 -3.80 -25.27
N ILE A 262 2.46 -3.44 -24.75
CA ILE A 262 1.23 -3.44 -25.52
C ILE A 262 1.05 -2.16 -26.32
N ALA A 263 0.21 -2.23 -27.35
CA ALA A 263 -0.13 -1.04 -28.15
C ALA A 263 -0.84 0.02 -27.29
N GLY A 264 -0.46 1.28 -27.44
CA GLY A 264 -0.99 2.41 -26.67
C GLY A 264 -0.30 2.66 -25.33
N SER A 265 0.60 1.79 -24.89
CA SER A 265 1.40 2.00 -23.68
C SER A 265 2.51 3.05 -23.94
N PRO A 266 2.76 3.96 -22.96
CA PRO A 266 2.06 4.15 -21.70
C PRO A 266 0.70 4.87 -21.87
N PHE A 267 -0.27 4.52 -21.03
CA PHE A 267 -1.58 5.18 -20.96
C PHE A 267 -1.48 6.41 -20.05
N ALA A 268 -2.02 7.54 -20.51
CA ALA A 268 -1.95 8.80 -19.79
C ALA A 268 -2.66 8.75 -18.42
N THR A 269 -2.06 9.36 -17.41
CA THR A 269 -2.59 9.56 -16.05
C THR A 269 -2.54 11.05 -15.68
N GLY A 270 -2.86 11.39 -14.44
CA GLY A 270 -2.43 12.66 -13.83
C GLY A 270 -0.92 12.74 -13.66
N ALA A 271 -0.42 13.90 -13.30
CA ALA A 271 1.02 14.14 -13.17
C ALA A 271 1.59 13.39 -11.96
N GLY A 272 2.77 12.82 -12.17
CA GLY A 272 3.51 12.13 -11.12
C GLY A 272 2.93 10.78 -10.73
N ALA A 273 2.55 9.92 -11.69
CA ALA A 273 2.14 8.54 -11.40
C ALA A 273 3.21 7.85 -10.52
N PHE A 274 2.82 7.45 -9.31
CA PHE A 274 3.76 6.99 -8.27
C PHE A 274 3.37 5.66 -7.64
N SER A 275 2.08 5.34 -7.56
CA SER A 275 1.58 4.06 -7.07
C SER A 275 0.56 3.48 -8.03
N VAL A 276 0.42 2.16 -8.06
CA VAL A 276 -0.51 1.46 -8.93
C VAL A 276 -1.05 0.21 -8.25
N VAL A 277 -2.36 -0.05 -8.37
CA VAL A 277 -2.99 -1.24 -7.81
C VAL A 277 -4.14 -1.71 -8.72
N LEU A 278 -4.34 -3.03 -8.77
CA LEU A 278 -5.50 -3.66 -9.39
C LEU A 278 -6.60 -3.88 -8.35
N ASP A 279 -7.85 -3.73 -8.75
CA ASP A 279 -8.95 -4.23 -7.94
C ASP A 279 -8.89 -5.77 -7.85
N LYS A 280 -9.60 -6.34 -6.88
CA LYS A 280 -9.57 -7.79 -6.64
C LYS A 280 -10.14 -8.63 -7.79
N THR A 281 -10.96 -8.03 -8.66
CA THR A 281 -11.53 -8.70 -9.83
C THR A 281 -10.60 -8.67 -11.05
N GLY A 282 -9.54 -7.86 -11.00
CA GLY A 282 -8.63 -7.61 -12.13
C GLY A 282 -9.27 -6.85 -13.29
N LYS A 283 -10.43 -6.18 -13.06
CA LYS A 283 -11.13 -5.40 -14.08
C LYS A 283 -10.81 -3.92 -14.05
N TYR A 284 -10.30 -3.44 -12.95
CA TYR A 284 -10.02 -2.02 -12.73
C TYR A 284 -8.59 -1.81 -12.25
N LEU A 285 -7.99 -0.74 -12.74
CA LEU A 285 -6.66 -0.28 -12.34
C LEU A 285 -6.75 1.12 -11.76
N TYR A 286 -6.05 1.36 -10.66
CA TYR A 286 -5.97 2.65 -9.98
C TYR A 286 -4.52 3.10 -9.88
N VAL A 287 -4.28 4.39 -10.13
CA VAL A 287 -2.95 4.99 -10.13
C VAL A 287 -2.96 6.24 -9.26
N GLY A 288 -2.15 6.27 -8.24
CA GLY A 288 -1.93 7.46 -7.42
C GLY A 288 -1.00 8.43 -8.13
N ASN A 289 -1.51 9.62 -8.40
CA ASN A 289 -0.78 10.71 -9.04
C ASN A 289 -0.24 11.64 -7.96
N ARG A 290 1.02 11.45 -7.62
CA ARG A 290 1.67 12.13 -6.49
C ARG A 290 1.67 13.65 -6.65
N THR A 291 1.95 14.16 -7.85
CA THR A 291 2.04 15.60 -8.11
C THR A 291 0.67 16.27 -8.14
N ASP A 292 -0.34 15.59 -8.69
CA ASP A 292 -1.70 16.15 -8.81
C ASP A 292 -2.59 15.88 -7.59
N GLY A 293 -2.15 15.05 -6.63
CA GLY A 293 -2.93 14.73 -5.43
C GLY A 293 -4.24 13.98 -5.71
N ASN A 294 -4.28 13.15 -6.76
CA ASN A 294 -5.50 12.46 -7.18
C ASN A 294 -5.23 11.01 -7.62
N ILE A 295 -6.30 10.27 -7.91
CA ILE A 295 -6.24 8.87 -8.33
C ILE A 295 -6.86 8.75 -9.72
N SER A 296 -6.05 8.38 -10.71
CA SER A 296 -6.54 7.96 -12.04
C SER A 296 -7.09 6.54 -11.97
N ALA A 297 -8.24 6.29 -12.60
CA ALA A 297 -8.89 5.00 -12.61
C ALA A 297 -9.25 4.55 -14.04
N TYR A 298 -9.06 3.27 -14.30
CA TYR A 298 -9.24 2.67 -15.61
C TYR A 298 -10.00 1.36 -15.55
N THR A 299 -10.80 1.10 -16.58
CA THR A 299 -11.25 -0.24 -16.91
C THR A 299 -10.19 -0.94 -17.75
N ILE A 300 -9.92 -2.20 -17.43
CA ILE A 300 -9.00 -3.06 -18.18
C ILE A 300 -9.81 -3.82 -19.21
N GLY A 301 -9.51 -3.56 -20.48
CA GLY A 301 -10.14 -4.22 -21.63
C GLY A 301 -9.43 -5.51 -22.06
N THR A 302 -9.86 -6.05 -23.17
CA THR A 302 -9.17 -7.17 -23.82
C THR A 302 -7.80 -6.73 -24.33
N GLY A 303 -6.76 -7.57 -24.15
CA GLY A 303 -5.39 -7.26 -24.53
C GLY A 303 -4.72 -6.19 -23.65
N PRO A 304 -4.95 -6.20 -22.37
CA PRO A 304 -4.97 -5.29 -21.22
C PRO A 304 -4.92 -3.78 -21.54
N ALA A 305 -5.60 -3.34 -22.59
CA ALA A 305 -5.74 -1.91 -22.90
C ALA A 305 -6.54 -1.19 -21.81
N LEU A 306 -6.12 0.03 -21.45
CA LEU A 306 -6.74 0.83 -20.40
C LEU A 306 -7.67 1.88 -20.97
N THR A 307 -8.88 1.98 -20.41
CA THR A 307 -9.85 3.03 -20.73
C THR A 307 -10.22 3.78 -19.46
N ALA A 308 -10.06 5.10 -19.44
CA ALA A 308 -10.36 5.91 -18.26
C ALA A 308 -11.84 5.76 -17.86
N ILE A 309 -12.08 5.61 -16.56
CA ILE A 309 -13.43 5.58 -15.98
C ILE A 309 -14.02 6.99 -15.97
N THR A 310 -15.31 7.10 -16.24
CA THR A 310 -16.02 8.39 -16.22
C THR A 310 -15.85 9.08 -14.86
N GLY A 311 -15.37 10.32 -14.88
CA GLY A 311 -15.09 11.12 -13.70
C GLY A 311 -13.69 10.94 -13.13
N SER A 312 -12.85 10.06 -13.71
CA SER A 312 -11.42 9.97 -13.37
C SER A 312 -10.67 11.22 -13.92
N PRO A 313 -9.67 11.75 -13.17
CA PRO A 313 -9.19 11.30 -11.87
C PRO A 313 -10.09 11.70 -10.69
N PHE A 314 -9.97 10.98 -9.56
CA PHE A 314 -10.71 11.25 -8.31
C PHE A 314 -9.79 11.92 -7.29
N ASP A 315 -10.30 12.92 -6.58
CA ASP A 315 -9.53 13.66 -5.57
C ASP A 315 -9.06 12.74 -4.44
N SER A 316 -7.85 12.98 -3.95
CA SER A 316 -7.23 12.30 -2.83
C SER A 316 -6.42 13.29 -2.00
N GLY A 317 -5.61 12.83 -1.06
CA GLY A 317 -4.68 13.68 -0.31
C GLY A 317 -3.46 14.09 -1.14
N ASP A 318 -2.80 15.15 -0.73
CA ASP A 318 -1.58 15.63 -1.37
C ASP A 318 -0.46 14.59 -1.30
N PHE A 319 0.23 14.40 -2.44
CA PHE A 319 1.32 13.41 -2.59
C PHE A 319 0.87 11.96 -2.31
N VAL A 320 -0.09 11.45 -3.10
CA VAL A 320 -0.50 10.02 -3.05
C VAL A 320 0.70 9.13 -3.35
N ASN A 321 1.28 8.54 -2.30
CA ASN A 321 2.47 7.72 -2.40
C ASN A 321 2.16 6.23 -2.59
N THR A 322 1.04 5.77 -2.04
CA THR A 322 0.75 4.34 -1.96
C THR A 322 -0.74 4.07 -2.06
N LEU A 323 -1.08 2.97 -2.71
CA LEU A 323 -2.45 2.47 -2.84
C LEU A 323 -2.50 1.01 -2.39
N GLY A 324 -3.64 0.60 -1.83
CA GLY A 324 -3.91 -0.79 -1.47
C GLY A 324 -5.39 -1.14 -1.64
N ILE A 325 -5.69 -2.43 -1.80
CA ILE A 325 -7.06 -2.95 -1.83
C ILE A 325 -7.26 -3.83 -0.60
N ASP A 326 -8.38 -3.70 0.08
CA ASP A 326 -8.70 -4.56 1.22
C ASP A 326 -8.91 -6.02 0.78
N PRO A 327 -8.70 -7.02 1.66
CA PRO A 327 -8.80 -8.43 1.28
C PRO A 327 -10.21 -8.83 0.80
N GLY A 328 -11.25 -8.07 1.16
CA GLY A 328 -12.61 -8.24 0.65
C GLY A 328 -12.84 -7.68 -0.76
N GLY A 329 -11.94 -6.80 -1.24
CA GLY A 329 -12.13 -6.08 -2.50
C GLY A 329 -13.26 -5.05 -2.43
N THR A 330 -13.57 -4.55 -1.23
CA THR A 330 -14.64 -3.59 -0.97
C THR A 330 -14.13 -2.16 -0.95
N TYR A 331 -12.88 -1.97 -0.54
CA TYR A 331 -12.28 -0.67 -0.34
C TYR A 331 -10.94 -0.53 -1.05
N LEU A 332 -10.72 0.65 -1.62
CA LEU A 332 -9.39 1.14 -1.97
C LEU A 332 -8.90 2.05 -0.86
N LEU A 333 -7.64 1.87 -0.45
CA LEU A 333 -6.94 2.71 0.52
C LEU A 333 -5.85 3.51 -0.20
N ALA A 334 -5.72 4.78 0.17
CA ALA A 334 -4.70 5.66 -0.36
C ALA A 334 -3.95 6.32 0.79
N GLY A 335 -2.63 6.16 0.80
CA GLY A 335 -1.73 6.85 1.72
C GLY A 335 -1.10 8.07 1.05
N ALA A 336 -1.21 9.23 1.68
CA ALA A 336 -0.70 10.51 1.20
C ALA A 336 0.43 11.02 2.09
N ASN A 337 1.54 11.47 1.48
CA ASN A 337 2.73 11.88 2.23
C ASN A 337 2.56 13.22 2.94
N GLN A 338 1.74 14.12 2.38
CA GLN A 338 1.43 15.45 2.92
C GLN A 338 -0.09 15.68 2.99
N GLY A 339 -0.86 14.61 3.01
CA GLY A 339 -2.30 14.70 3.13
C GLY A 339 -2.74 15.02 4.55
N ASN A 340 -3.85 15.72 4.69
CA ASN A 340 -4.62 15.80 5.92
C ASN A 340 -6.09 15.58 5.57
N PRO A 341 -6.56 14.34 5.73
CA PRO A 341 -5.91 13.19 6.41
C PRO A 341 -4.90 12.41 5.54
N ASP A 342 -3.94 11.73 6.20
CA ASP A 342 -2.87 10.96 5.55
C ASP A 342 -3.34 9.64 4.94
N LEU A 343 -4.41 9.05 5.46
CA LEU A 343 -5.00 7.80 4.99
C LEU A 343 -6.46 8.01 4.61
N SER A 344 -6.79 7.76 3.35
CA SER A 344 -8.14 7.80 2.81
C SER A 344 -8.61 6.41 2.38
N MET A 345 -9.89 6.11 2.60
CA MET A 345 -10.55 4.87 2.21
C MET A 345 -11.74 5.17 1.31
N TYR A 346 -11.82 4.50 0.17
CA TYR A 346 -12.85 4.69 -0.84
C TYR A 346 -13.65 3.42 -1.05
N THR A 347 -14.95 3.55 -1.27
CA THR A 347 -15.81 2.50 -1.83
C THR A 347 -15.86 2.60 -3.34
N PHE A 348 -16.19 1.50 -3.99
CA PHE A 348 -16.49 1.46 -5.41
C PHE A 348 -17.97 1.77 -5.64
N ASP A 349 -18.27 2.66 -6.59
CA ASP A 349 -19.63 3.09 -6.90
C ASP A 349 -20.45 1.94 -7.50
N ALA A 350 -21.67 1.73 -7.00
CA ALA A 350 -22.52 0.63 -7.42
C ALA A 350 -23.15 0.86 -8.82
N THR A 351 -23.24 2.13 -9.26
CA THR A 351 -23.89 2.51 -10.53
C THR A 351 -22.90 2.78 -11.64
N THR A 352 -21.71 3.26 -11.26
CA THR A 352 -20.59 3.51 -12.19
C THR A 352 -19.41 2.64 -11.72
N PRO A 353 -19.32 1.39 -12.19
CA PRO A 353 -18.32 0.45 -11.71
C PRO A 353 -16.89 0.98 -11.87
N GLY A 354 -16.10 0.86 -10.80
CA GLY A 354 -14.74 1.35 -10.73
C GLY A 354 -14.58 2.82 -10.35
N LYS A 355 -15.66 3.63 -10.28
CA LYS A 355 -15.63 4.97 -9.73
C LYS A 355 -15.42 4.92 -8.22
N LEU A 356 -14.63 5.86 -7.69
CA LEU A 356 -14.32 5.95 -6.27
C LEU A 356 -15.22 6.97 -5.56
N ASN A 357 -15.71 6.59 -4.38
CA ASN A 357 -16.41 7.47 -3.45
C ASN A 357 -15.70 7.43 -2.10
N LEU A 358 -15.29 8.58 -1.57
CA LEU A 358 -14.66 8.66 -0.25
C LEU A 358 -15.62 8.13 0.83
N ALA A 359 -15.15 7.14 1.58
CA ALA A 359 -15.93 6.47 2.63
C ALA A 359 -15.48 6.83 4.04
N ALA A 360 -14.18 6.92 4.25
CA ALA A 360 -13.58 7.30 5.52
C ALA A 360 -12.17 7.84 5.30
N SER A 361 -11.65 8.50 6.33
CA SER A 361 -10.27 8.93 6.39
C SER A 361 -9.76 8.90 7.83
N ALA A 362 -8.43 8.87 8.00
CA ALA A 362 -7.79 8.89 9.29
C ALA A 362 -6.45 9.63 9.21
N ALA A 363 -6.12 10.38 10.26
CA ALA A 363 -4.74 10.78 10.52
C ALA A 363 -3.95 9.55 10.98
N THR A 364 -2.76 9.36 10.45
CA THR A 364 -1.93 8.19 10.80
C THR A 364 -1.02 8.50 11.98
N ASP A 365 -0.66 9.77 12.16
CA ASP A 365 0.11 10.30 13.28
C ASP A 365 -0.03 11.84 13.31
N THR A 366 0.91 12.54 13.96
CA THR A 366 1.00 14.01 13.90
C THR A 366 1.38 14.46 12.49
N ASP A 367 0.63 15.43 11.96
CA ASP A 367 0.79 15.94 10.60
C ASP A 367 1.99 16.91 10.47
N PRO A 368 2.85 16.79 9.43
CA PRO A 368 2.82 15.74 8.41
C PRO A 368 3.46 14.42 8.90
N ALA A 369 2.72 13.33 8.86
CA ALA A 369 3.24 12.00 9.25
C ALA A 369 4.28 11.46 8.26
N GLY A 370 4.18 11.86 7.00
CA GLY A 370 5.10 11.46 5.95
C GLY A 370 4.90 10.02 5.51
N VAL A 371 3.67 9.66 5.12
CA VAL A 371 3.33 8.30 4.67
C VAL A 371 4.19 7.91 3.47
N VAL A 372 4.89 6.79 3.57
CA VAL A 372 5.70 6.21 2.49
C VAL A 372 5.06 4.99 1.86
N GLU A 373 4.45 4.11 2.65
CA GLU A 373 3.82 2.88 2.18
C GLU A 373 2.68 2.43 3.10
N ILE A 374 1.73 1.70 2.53
CA ILE A 374 0.72 0.95 3.27
C ILE A 374 0.82 -0.53 2.94
N ALA A 375 0.59 -1.40 3.95
CA ALA A 375 0.38 -2.83 3.74
C ALA A 375 -0.99 -3.22 4.30
N VAL A 376 -1.76 -3.89 3.48
CA VAL A 376 -3.08 -4.40 3.84
C VAL A 376 -2.96 -5.90 4.11
N THR A 377 -3.67 -6.40 5.13
CA THR A 377 -3.75 -7.85 5.43
C THR A 377 -4.40 -8.60 4.26
N HIS A 378 -4.11 -9.90 4.15
CA HIS A 378 -4.57 -10.78 3.07
C HIS A 378 -5.89 -11.48 3.38
#